data_e49743e4f653270bb479fb6fb48e1514
#
_entry.id   e49743e4f653270bb479fb6fb48e1514
#
_cell.length_a   1.000
_cell.length_b   1.000
_cell.length_c   1.000
_cell.angle_alpha   90.00
_cell.angle_beta   90.00
_cell.angle_gamma   90.00
#
_symmetry.space_group_name_H-M   'P 1'
#
loop_
_entity.id
_entity.type
_entity.pdbx_description
1 polymer ?
#
loop_
_entity_poly.entity_id
_entity_poly.type
_entity_poly.pdbx_seq_one_letter_code
_entity_poly.pdbx_strand_id
1 'polypeptide(L)'
;MLRTTGKLSAVLFLCLGAILLAGPRSEVDEQLLAKGRVFPNIGPGLRAIRHGPDGKYYLLASPAVGVVVFDSSGKQLAVIDAPPVEPAANKAGQLAMGYGEDCDVDPKGDVYVADRGSNLVNLFSPDGKPVRSFPVNAPTSLVALPQGEVAVTSAAQTHLITVYGPNGRVVREFGSPESLSEREDLNRYLSIGRLASDSQGRVYYGYTYMPEPLVRQYDRFGYAGLDFQFTGLDAYPEAQVTRKTIVEMEKEEKRKGPISLRQILTAFGVDPVNGDVWMALHNTLIHFDKEANRRSEYQIYTPKGARLEANTILVEEERLLIGADPLGVYEFPRPDRKH
;
A
#
# COMPACT_ATOMS: atom_id res chain seq x y z
N MET A 1 25.21 -80.38 -48.16
CA MET A 1 24.45 -80.27 -46.94
C MET A 1 24.99 -79.12 -46.11
N LEU A 2 24.48 -77.95 -46.27
CA LEU A 2 24.84 -76.83 -45.42
C LEU A 2 23.56 -76.03 -45.06
N ARG A 3 23.24 -76.01 -43.78
CA ARG A 3 22.15 -75.21 -43.22
C ARG A 3 22.69 -73.83 -42.88
N THR A 4 22.17 -72.83 -43.50
CA THR A 4 22.37 -71.40 -43.11
C THR A 4 21.23 -70.97 -42.23
N THR A 5 21.56 -70.66 -40.99
CA THR A 5 20.65 -70.02 -40.01
C THR A 5 20.77 -68.54 -40.16
N GLY A 6 19.70 -67.92 -40.65
CA GLY A 6 19.56 -66.44 -40.64
C GLY A 6 19.27 -65.90 -39.25
N LYS A 7 20.06 -64.91 -38.80
CA LYS A 7 19.84 -64.17 -37.61
C LYS A 7 18.99 -62.94 -37.97
N LEU A 8 17.78 -62.91 -37.48
CA LEU A 8 16.94 -61.70 -37.48
C LEU A 8 17.42 -60.73 -36.36
N SER A 9 17.99 -59.61 -36.74
CA SER A 9 18.30 -58.55 -35.82
C SER A 9 17.07 -57.65 -35.69
N ALA A 10 16.41 -57.70 -34.53
CA ALA A 10 15.35 -56.74 -34.14
C ALA A 10 16.03 -55.45 -33.72
N VAL A 11 15.86 -54.40 -34.50
CA VAL A 11 16.25 -53.04 -34.13
C VAL A 11 15.12 -52.45 -33.26
N LEU A 12 15.38 -52.39 -31.98
CA LEU A 12 14.49 -51.77 -31.01
C LEU A 12 14.70 -50.24 -31.07
N PHE A 13 13.78 -49.50 -31.71
CA PHE A 13 13.74 -48.04 -31.64
C PHE A 13 13.26 -47.62 -30.25
N LEU A 14 14.19 -47.24 -29.40
CA LEU A 14 13.88 -46.50 -28.14
C LEU A 14 13.52 -45.06 -28.50
N CYS A 15 12.24 -44.79 -28.63
CA CYS A 15 11.73 -43.41 -28.58
C CYS A 15 11.92 -42.90 -27.17
N LEU A 16 13.04 -42.23 -26.86
CA LEU A 16 13.18 -41.39 -25.69
C LEU A 16 12.26 -40.17 -25.89
N GLY A 17 11.04 -40.25 -25.37
CA GLY A 17 10.19 -39.10 -25.19
C GLY A 17 10.86 -38.16 -24.18
N ALA A 18 11.48 -37.10 -24.69
CA ALA A 18 11.85 -35.96 -23.86
C ALA A 18 10.56 -35.36 -23.31
N ILE A 19 10.17 -35.75 -22.09
CA ILE A 19 9.23 -35.02 -21.29
C ILE A 19 9.96 -33.71 -20.98
N LEU A 20 9.73 -32.69 -21.79
CA LEU A 20 9.97 -31.31 -21.44
C LEU A 20 9.10 -31.06 -20.20
N LEU A 21 9.70 -31.14 -19.02
CA LEU A 21 9.21 -30.51 -17.81
C LEU A 21 9.11 -29.01 -18.12
N ALA A 22 7.97 -28.59 -18.66
CA ALA A 22 7.59 -27.22 -18.64
C ALA A 22 7.51 -26.87 -17.13
N GLY A 23 8.58 -26.28 -16.61
CA GLY A 23 8.51 -25.58 -15.35
C GLY A 23 7.31 -24.63 -15.42
N PRO A 24 6.72 -24.23 -14.29
CA PRO A 24 5.63 -23.28 -14.31
C PRO A 24 6.12 -22.07 -15.13
N ARG A 25 5.56 -21.91 -16.34
CA ARG A 25 5.67 -20.65 -17.06
C ARG A 25 5.15 -19.60 -16.09
N SER A 26 6.02 -18.68 -15.69
CA SER A 26 5.51 -17.41 -15.20
C SER A 26 4.47 -16.96 -16.23
N GLU A 27 3.21 -16.89 -15.82
CA GLU A 27 2.18 -16.27 -16.64
C GLU A 27 2.77 -14.94 -17.10
N VAL A 28 2.73 -14.72 -18.40
CA VAL A 28 3.25 -13.48 -19.01
C VAL A 28 2.49 -12.35 -18.33
N ASP A 29 3.21 -11.49 -17.59
CA ASP A 29 2.65 -10.34 -16.94
C ASP A 29 1.81 -9.56 -17.95
N GLU A 30 0.50 -9.53 -17.80
CA GLU A 30 -0.35 -8.74 -18.66
C GLU A 30 0.02 -7.26 -18.49
N GLN A 31 0.20 -6.55 -19.60
CA GLN A 31 0.45 -5.13 -19.59
C GLN A 31 -0.86 -4.38 -19.39
N LEU A 32 -0.92 -3.55 -18.37
CA LEU A 32 -2.05 -2.68 -18.11
C LEU A 32 -1.66 -1.24 -18.42
N LEU A 33 -2.27 -0.68 -19.46
CA LEU A 33 -2.05 0.69 -19.90
C LEU A 33 -3.04 1.63 -19.24
N ALA A 34 -2.56 2.73 -18.70
CA ALA A 34 -3.43 3.80 -18.21
C ALA A 34 -4.24 4.40 -19.36
N LYS A 35 -5.50 4.77 -19.09
CA LYS A 35 -6.34 5.53 -20.04
C LYS A 35 -5.85 6.96 -20.19
N GLY A 36 -5.41 7.57 -19.10
CA GLY A 36 -4.96 8.96 -19.07
C GLY A 36 -4.53 9.40 -17.68
N ARG A 37 -3.95 10.60 -17.63
CA ARG A 37 -3.66 11.29 -16.39
C ARG A 37 -4.90 12.06 -15.95
N VAL A 38 -5.24 11.95 -14.66
CA VAL A 38 -6.30 12.70 -13.99
C VAL A 38 -5.70 13.65 -12.95
N PHE A 39 -6.44 14.64 -12.50
CA PHE A 39 -6.00 15.66 -11.54
C PHE A 39 -4.70 16.37 -11.98
N PRO A 40 -4.77 17.19 -13.04
CA PRO A 40 -3.58 17.68 -13.77
C PRO A 40 -2.62 18.54 -12.94
N ASN A 41 -3.10 19.17 -11.87
CA ASN A 41 -2.32 20.13 -11.07
C ASN A 41 -1.70 19.50 -9.80
N ILE A 42 -1.72 18.19 -9.65
CA ILE A 42 -0.98 17.52 -8.59
C ILE A 42 0.49 17.45 -8.97
N GLY A 43 1.30 18.12 -8.17
CA GLY A 43 2.75 18.15 -8.28
C GLY A 43 3.46 16.98 -7.61
N PRO A 44 4.78 17.07 -7.44
CA PRO A 44 5.54 16.08 -6.68
C PRO A 44 5.10 16.04 -5.21
N GLY A 45 5.37 14.91 -4.55
CA GLY A 45 5.01 14.69 -3.14
C GLY A 45 3.63 14.08 -2.92
N LEU A 46 3.00 13.53 -3.95
CA LEU A 46 1.73 12.81 -3.81
C LEU A 46 1.88 11.64 -2.83
N ARG A 47 1.02 11.60 -1.80
CA ARG A 47 1.05 10.61 -0.71
C ARG A 47 -0.19 9.74 -0.68
N ALA A 48 -1.37 10.33 -0.84
CA ALA A 48 -2.64 9.64 -0.74
C ALA A 48 -3.66 10.16 -1.76
N ILE A 49 -4.57 9.28 -2.16
CA ILE A 49 -5.77 9.59 -2.95
C ILE A 49 -6.94 8.98 -2.18
N ARG A 50 -7.98 9.76 -1.92
CA ARG A 50 -9.21 9.29 -1.26
C ARG A 50 -10.44 9.80 -2.00
N HIS A 51 -11.51 9.01 -1.95
CA HIS A 51 -12.81 9.39 -2.48
C HIS A 51 -13.74 9.64 -1.29
N GLY A 52 -14.25 10.86 -1.17
CA GLY A 52 -15.15 11.23 -0.11
C GLY A 52 -16.61 10.87 -0.38
N PRO A 53 -17.46 10.87 0.67
CA PRO A 53 -18.88 10.54 0.57
C PRO A 53 -19.68 11.52 -0.29
N ASP A 54 -19.13 12.71 -0.52
CA ASP A 54 -19.70 13.77 -1.36
C ASP A 54 -19.32 13.67 -2.86
N GLY A 55 -18.64 12.58 -3.24
CA GLY A 55 -18.19 12.34 -4.62
C GLY A 55 -16.96 13.14 -5.03
N LYS A 56 -16.30 13.80 -4.08
CA LYS A 56 -15.05 14.53 -4.31
C LYS A 56 -13.83 13.66 -4.05
N TYR A 57 -12.72 14.06 -4.64
CA TYR A 57 -11.41 13.43 -4.46
C TYR A 57 -10.52 14.31 -3.61
N TYR A 58 -9.87 13.69 -2.65
CA TYR A 58 -8.96 14.31 -1.69
C TYR A 58 -7.57 13.74 -1.91
N LEU A 59 -6.64 14.59 -2.34
CA LEU A 59 -5.28 14.19 -2.68
C LEU A 59 -4.30 14.90 -1.76
N LEU A 60 -3.59 14.14 -0.95
CA LEU A 60 -2.52 14.68 -0.12
C LEU A 60 -1.24 14.79 -0.91
N ALA A 61 -0.71 16.01 -1.02
CA ALA A 61 0.60 16.30 -1.54
C ALA A 61 1.44 16.99 -0.46
N SER A 62 2.60 16.43 -0.14
CA SER A 62 3.47 16.89 0.94
C SER A 62 4.92 17.04 0.42
N PRO A 63 5.71 17.98 0.97
CA PRO A 63 5.41 18.84 2.12
C PRO A 63 4.68 20.15 1.80
N ALA A 64 4.47 20.48 0.54
CA ALA A 64 4.24 21.88 0.15
C ALA A 64 2.76 22.32 0.05
N VAL A 65 1.77 21.40 -0.06
CA VAL A 65 0.44 21.79 -0.54
C VAL A 65 -0.72 21.40 0.37
N GLY A 66 -0.57 20.41 1.24
CA GLY A 66 -1.70 19.90 2.03
C GLY A 66 -2.65 18.99 1.23
N VAL A 67 -3.94 18.98 1.56
CA VAL A 67 -4.95 18.16 0.89
C VAL A 67 -5.66 18.99 -0.17
N VAL A 68 -5.47 18.61 -1.44
CA VAL A 68 -6.13 19.25 -2.58
C VAL A 68 -7.43 18.51 -2.89
N VAL A 69 -8.53 19.26 -2.99
CA VAL A 69 -9.86 18.72 -3.23
C VAL A 69 -10.25 18.94 -4.68
N PHE A 70 -10.70 17.87 -5.36
CA PHE A 70 -11.17 17.89 -6.74
C PHE A 70 -12.60 17.39 -6.83
N ASP A 71 -13.32 17.83 -7.85
CA ASP A 71 -14.58 17.20 -8.25
C ASP A 71 -14.33 15.97 -9.14
N SER A 72 -15.41 15.27 -9.49
CA SER A 72 -15.36 14.08 -10.35
C SER A 72 -14.84 14.34 -11.78
N SER A 73 -14.86 15.59 -12.23
CA SER A 73 -14.29 16.00 -13.52
C SER A 73 -12.78 16.27 -13.48
N GLY A 74 -12.17 16.25 -12.28
CA GLY A 74 -10.77 16.60 -12.06
C GLY A 74 -10.51 18.09 -11.92
N LYS A 75 -11.55 18.91 -11.74
CA LYS A 75 -11.42 20.34 -11.46
C LYS A 75 -11.09 20.54 -9.98
N GLN A 76 -10.04 21.27 -9.68
CA GLN A 76 -9.68 21.66 -8.33
C GLN A 76 -10.74 22.58 -7.73
N LEU A 77 -11.23 22.23 -6.53
CA LEU A 77 -12.24 22.98 -5.79
C LEU A 77 -11.63 23.79 -4.63
N ALA A 78 -10.72 23.16 -3.88
CA ALA A 78 -10.15 23.75 -2.66
C ALA A 78 -8.77 23.16 -2.36
N VAL A 79 -8.09 23.79 -1.41
CA VAL A 79 -6.93 23.24 -0.71
C VAL A 79 -7.21 23.32 0.79
N ILE A 80 -7.10 22.20 1.48
CA ILE A 80 -7.16 22.09 2.93
C ILE A 80 -5.73 22.13 3.44
N ASP A 81 -5.40 23.18 4.14
CA ASP A 81 -4.06 23.49 4.59
C ASP A 81 -4.13 24.03 6.02
N ALA A 82 -3.11 23.78 6.79
CA ALA A 82 -2.90 24.43 8.08
C ALA A 82 -1.50 25.03 8.08
N PRO A 83 -1.34 26.32 8.39
CA PRO A 83 -0.04 26.95 8.39
C PRO A 83 0.91 26.21 9.37
N PRO A 84 2.19 26.06 9.02
CA PRO A 84 3.16 25.48 9.93
C PRO A 84 3.23 26.29 11.21
N VAL A 85 3.14 25.62 12.36
CA VAL A 85 3.34 26.28 13.66
C VAL A 85 4.83 26.31 13.94
N GLU A 86 5.36 27.48 14.28
CA GLU A 86 6.73 27.61 14.76
C GLU A 86 6.98 26.64 15.94
N PRO A 87 8.07 25.88 15.95
CA PRO A 87 8.32 24.83 16.95
C PRO A 87 8.23 25.29 18.41
N ALA A 88 8.51 26.58 18.68
CA ALA A 88 8.42 27.19 20.01
C ALA A 88 6.97 27.54 20.43
N ALA A 89 6.01 27.49 19.52
CA ALA A 89 4.62 27.91 19.76
C ALA A 89 3.63 26.72 19.84
N ASN A 90 4.10 25.49 19.77
CA ASN A 90 3.24 24.29 19.81
C ASN A 90 2.51 24.18 21.16
N LYS A 91 1.36 24.86 21.26
CA LYS A 91 0.39 24.64 22.32
C LYS A 91 -0.54 23.51 21.91
N ALA A 92 -0.80 22.58 22.82
CA ALA A 92 -1.79 21.52 22.62
C ALA A 92 -3.12 22.13 22.11
N GLY A 93 -3.59 21.68 20.95
CA GLY A 93 -4.81 22.18 20.29
C GLY A 93 -4.58 23.15 19.12
N GLN A 94 -3.34 23.52 18.80
CA GLN A 94 -3.04 24.36 17.64
C GLN A 94 -2.80 23.48 16.42
N LEU A 95 -3.59 23.67 15.37
CA LEU A 95 -3.45 22.92 14.10
C LEU A 95 -2.22 23.41 13.35
N ALA A 96 -1.36 22.46 13.02
CA ALA A 96 -0.18 22.67 12.20
C ALA A 96 -0.08 21.56 11.17
N MET A 97 0.35 21.85 9.96
CA MET A 97 0.70 20.86 8.97
C MET A 97 2.16 21.04 8.59
N GLY A 98 3.03 20.13 9.12
CA GLY A 98 4.45 20.16 8.85
C GLY A 98 4.86 19.22 7.72
N TYR A 99 4.41 17.96 7.81
CA TYR A 99 4.68 16.92 6.81
C TYR A 99 3.59 15.85 6.87
N GLY A 100 2.60 15.98 5.99
CA GLY A 100 1.52 15.00 5.87
C GLY A 100 2.02 13.70 5.23
N GLU A 101 1.77 12.57 5.89
CA GLU A 101 2.11 11.23 5.39
C GLU A 101 0.91 10.54 4.75
N ASP A 102 -0.29 10.76 5.29
CA ASP A 102 -1.53 10.16 4.80
C ASP A 102 -2.73 11.03 5.16
N CYS A 103 -3.83 10.86 4.44
CA CYS A 103 -5.11 11.46 4.78
C CYS A 103 -6.25 10.48 4.50
N ASP A 104 -7.39 10.69 5.17
CA ASP A 104 -8.62 9.98 4.86
C ASP A 104 -9.85 10.85 5.17
N VAL A 105 -11.01 10.44 4.65
CA VAL A 105 -12.26 11.19 4.77
C VAL A 105 -13.32 10.27 5.38
N ASP A 106 -13.93 10.72 6.45
CA ASP A 106 -14.98 9.95 7.12
C ASP A 106 -16.34 10.05 6.39
N PRO A 107 -17.35 9.23 6.77
CA PRO A 107 -18.68 9.29 6.16
C PRO A 107 -19.43 10.62 6.31
N LYS A 108 -18.97 11.54 7.17
CA LYS A 108 -19.52 12.89 7.31
C LYS A 108 -18.82 13.90 6.43
N GLY A 109 -17.71 13.51 5.78
CA GLY A 109 -16.86 14.38 4.99
C GLY A 109 -15.77 15.09 5.80
N ASP A 110 -15.59 14.74 7.07
CA ASP A 110 -14.49 15.25 7.88
C ASP A 110 -13.17 14.65 7.40
N VAL A 111 -12.13 15.50 7.26
CA VAL A 111 -10.84 15.12 6.69
C VAL A 111 -9.80 14.97 7.79
N TYR A 112 -9.22 13.78 7.90
CA TYR A 112 -8.13 13.46 8.81
C TYR A 112 -6.80 13.48 8.08
N VAL A 113 -5.76 14.04 8.70
CA VAL A 113 -4.39 14.09 8.15
C VAL A 113 -3.41 13.57 9.19
N ALA A 114 -2.65 12.53 8.87
CA ALA A 114 -1.51 12.08 9.65
C ALA A 114 -0.32 13.00 9.37
N ASP A 115 0.01 13.87 10.29
CA ASP A 115 1.10 14.83 10.15
C ASP A 115 2.31 14.39 10.99
N ARG A 116 3.26 13.75 10.32
CA ARG A 116 4.51 13.31 10.94
C ARG A 116 5.40 14.46 11.35
N GLY A 117 5.36 15.57 10.62
CA GLY A 117 6.21 16.73 10.90
C GLY A 117 5.86 17.39 12.23
N SER A 118 4.58 17.44 12.60
CA SER A 118 4.11 17.99 13.87
C SER A 118 3.83 16.93 14.93
N ASN A 119 3.91 15.63 14.63
CA ASN A 119 3.49 14.53 15.50
C ASN A 119 2.02 14.63 15.91
N LEU A 120 1.15 14.94 14.96
CA LEU A 120 -0.27 15.12 15.19
C LEU A 120 -1.10 14.33 14.18
N VAL A 121 -2.32 14.01 14.57
CA VAL A 121 -3.42 13.80 13.62
C VAL A 121 -4.31 15.04 13.65
N ASN A 122 -4.46 15.69 12.51
CA ASN A 122 -5.26 16.87 12.31
C ASN A 122 -6.63 16.49 11.74
N LEU A 123 -7.68 17.15 12.22
CA LEU A 123 -9.06 17.00 11.76
C LEU A 123 -9.57 18.33 11.21
N PHE A 124 -10.09 18.26 9.99
CA PHE A 124 -10.74 19.38 9.31
C PHE A 124 -12.19 19.02 9.01
N SER A 125 -13.08 20.01 9.07
CA SER A 125 -14.47 19.86 8.64
C SER A 125 -14.60 19.75 7.11
N PRO A 126 -15.76 19.35 6.56
CA PRO A 126 -15.97 19.21 5.12
C PRO A 126 -15.72 20.48 4.30
N ASP A 127 -15.83 21.66 4.95
CA ASP A 127 -15.51 22.95 4.36
C ASP A 127 -14.03 23.36 4.53
N GLY A 128 -13.18 22.42 5.01
CA GLY A 128 -11.74 22.59 5.14
C GLY A 128 -11.30 23.42 6.36
N LYS A 129 -12.21 23.73 7.29
CA LYS A 129 -11.85 24.47 8.50
C LYS A 129 -11.22 23.55 9.53
N PRO A 130 -10.17 24.00 10.22
CA PRO A 130 -9.59 23.28 11.34
C PRO A 130 -10.62 23.01 12.45
N VAL A 131 -10.75 21.76 12.87
CA VAL A 131 -11.64 21.35 13.98
C VAL A 131 -10.84 21.10 15.24
N ARG A 132 -9.81 20.24 15.14
CA ARG A 132 -8.95 19.86 16.25
C ARG A 132 -7.72 19.09 15.79
N SER A 133 -6.79 18.90 16.73
CA SER A 133 -5.69 17.93 16.58
C SER A 133 -5.53 17.12 17.85
N PHE A 134 -4.88 15.96 17.73
CA PHE A 134 -4.44 15.16 18.88
C PHE A 134 -3.06 14.54 18.61
N PRO A 135 -2.26 14.33 19.68
CA PRO A 135 -0.89 13.89 19.54
C PRO A 135 -0.81 12.42 19.12
N VAL A 136 -0.01 12.14 18.11
CA VAL A 136 0.43 10.81 17.71
C VAL A 136 1.90 10.92 17.31
N ASN A 137 2.76 10.20 18.00
CA ASN A 137 4.19 10.28 17.72
C ASN A 137 4.52 9.57 16.40
N ALA A 138 5.15 10.28 15.46
CA ALA A 138 5.58 9.79 14.15
C ALA A 138 4.48 9.01 13.38
N PRO A 139 3.27 9.56 13.16
CA PRO A 139 2.22 8.87 12.42
C PRO A 139 2.66 8.64 10.98
N THR A 140 2.37 7.46 10.43
CA THR A 140 2.78 7.07 9.08
C THR A 140 1.61 6.80 8.14
N SER A 141 0.46 6.39 8.67
CA SER A 141 -0.77 6.23 7.89
C SER A 141 -1.99 6.27 8.79
N LEU A 142 -3.16 6.54 8.21
CA LEU A 142 -4.44 6.50 8.91
C LEU A 142 -5.59 6.09 7.99
N VAL A 143 -6.67 5.60 8.62
CA VAL A 143 -7.97 5.42 7.96
C VAL A 143 -9.09 5.86 8.89
N ALA A 144 -10.05 6.58 8.34
CA ALA A 144 -11.29 6.93 9.01
C ALA A 144 -12.19 5.69 9.11
N LEU A 145 -12.73 5.44 10.29
CA LEU A 145 -13.60 4.31 10.56
C LEU A 145 -15.03 4.78 10.79
N PRO A 146 -16.04 3.88 10.67
CA PRO A 146 -17.39 4.20 11.08
C PRO A 146 -17.45 4.76 12.50
N GLN A 147 -18.46 5.59 12.79
CA GLN A 147 -18.71 6.20 14.11
C GLN A 147 -17.71 7.32 14.52
N GLY A 148 -16.88 7.82 13.58
CA GLY A 148 -15.92 8.90 13.83
C GLY A 148 -14.67 8.45 14.58
N GLU A 149 -14.38 7.15 14.58
CA GLU A 149 -13.09 6.63 15.00
C GLU A 149 -12.06 6.80 13.88
N VAL A 150 -10.77 6.81 14.23
CA VAL A 150 -9.67 6.78 13.27
C VAL A 150 -8.62 5.78 13.71
N ALA A 151 -8.27 4.85 12.81
CA ALA A 151 -7.15 3.96 13.02
C ALA A 151 -5.87 4.63 12.49
N VAL A 152 -4.81 4.59 13.27
CA VAL A 152 -3.53 5.23 12.94
C VAL A 152 -2.40 4.22 13.16
N THR A 153 -1.44 4.19 12.25
CA THR A 153 -0.17 3.51 12.46
C THR A 153 0.97 4.50 12.63
N SER A 154 1.96 4.11 13.41
CA SER A 154 3.09 4.95 13.77
C SER A 154 4.37 4.14 13.87
N ALA A 155 5.47 4.72 13.44
CA ALA A 155 6.80 4.11 13.57
C ALA A 155 7.30 4.03 15.02
N ALA A 156 6.64 4.70 15.96
CA ALA A 156 7.06 4.81 17.36
C ALA A 156 6.20 4.02 18.35
N GLN A 157 5.13 3.36 17.90
CA GLN A 157 4.20 2.60 18.74
C GLN A 157 4.62 1.14 18.91
N THR A 158 4.11 0.50 19.98
CA THR A 158 4.34 -0.93 20.25
C THR A 158 3.36 -1.84 19.51
N HIS A 159 2.17 -1.33 19.19
CA HIS A 159 1.17 -2.00 18.37
C HIS A 159 1.20 -1.46 16.94
N LEU A 160 0.82 -2.27 15.99
CA LEU A 160 0.77 -1.85 14.58
C LEU A 160 -0.30 -0.78 14.36
N ILE A 161 -1.42 -0.88 15.06
CA ILE A 161 -2.60 -0.05 14.88
C ILE A 161 -3.11 0.43 16.24
N THR A 162 -3.30 1.74 16.36
CA THR A 162 -4.00 2.37 17.47
C THR A 162 -5.24 3.07 16.96
N VAL A 163 -6.40 2.77 17.55
CA VAL A 163 -7.67 3.41 17.20
C VAL A 163 -7.99 4.49 18.20
N TYR A 164 -8.24 5.68 17.69
CA TYR A 164 -8.64 6.85 18.45
C TYR A 164 -10.13 7.12 18.25
N GLY A 165 -10.82 7.43 19.34
CA GLY A 165 -12.22 7.82 19.32
C GLY A 165 -12.43 9.26 18.86
N PRO A 166 -13.72 9.68 18.72
CA PRO A 166 -14.07 11.03 18.33
C PRO A 166 -13.50 12.14 19.24
N ASN A 167 -13.07 11.83 20.43
CA ASN A 167 -12.44 12.77 21.38
C ASN A 167 -10.90 12.77 21.31
N GLY A 168 -10.28 12.02 20.39
CA GLY A 168 -8.84 11.89 20.26
C GLY A 168 -8.18 11.01 21.33
N ARG A 169 -8.95 10.24 22.10
CA ARG A 169 -8.42 9.29 23.09
C ARG A 169 -8.34 7.91 22.48
N VAL A 170 -7.33 7.15 22.91
CA VAL A 170 -7.18 5.74 22.53
C VAL A 170 -8.38 4.93 22.99
N VAL A 171 -8.98 4.18 22.07
CA VAL A 171 -10.10 3.27 22.30
C VAL A 171 -9.61 1.83 22.37
N ARG A 172 -8.73 1.45 21.43
CA ARG A 172 -8.13 0.11 21.35
C ARG A 172 -6.83 0.14 20.57
N GLU A 173 -5.99 -0.87 20.83
CA GLU A 173 -4.73 -1.11 20.13
C GLU A 173 -4.67 -2.58 19.74
N PHE A 174 -4.13 -2.89 18.58
CA PHE A 174 -4.00 -4.26 18.08
C PHE A 174 -2.91 -4.40 17.02
N GLY A 175 -2.62 -5.66 16.68
CA GLY A 175 -1.52 -6.01 15.81
C GLY A 175 -0.17 -5.90 16.51
N SER A 176 0.62 -6.95 16.42
CA SER A 176 1.99 -6.97 16.97
C SER A 176 2.99 -6.85 15.81
N PRO A 177 4.14 -6.19 16.01
CA PRO A 177 5.24 -6.25 15.08
C PRO A 177 5.65 -7.69 14.78
N GLU A 178 6.05 -7.96 13.55
CA GLU A 178 6.56 -9.27 13.15
C GLU A 178 7.96 -9.51 13.74
N SER A 179 8.21 -10.74 14.20
CA SER A 179 9.50 -11.15 14.76
C SER A 179 10.30 -11.91 13.71
N LEU A 180 10.93 -11.18 12.79
CA LEU A 180 11.72 -11.72 11.68
C LEU A 180 13.21 -11.77 11.96
N SER A 181 13.67 -11.10 13.01
CA SER A 181 15.06 -10.93 13.40
C SER A 181 15.21 -11.01 14.91
N GLU A 182 16.39 -11.35 15.39
CA GLU A 182 16.75 -11.22 16.81
C GLU A 182 16.87 -9.74 17.26
N ARG A 183 16.90 -8.81 16.32
CA ARG A 183 17.00 -7.38 16.56
C ARG A 183 15.63 -6.72 16.61
N GLU A 184 15.25 -6.23 17.77
CA GLU A 184 13.98 -5.54 17.98
C GLU A 184 13.82 -4.26 17.16
N ASP A 185 14.90 -3.48 16.98
CA ASP A 185 14.88 -2.27 16.15
C ASP A 185 14.63 -2.59 14.67
N LEU A 186 15.19 -3.71 14.18
CA LEU A 186 14.96 -4.17 12.81
C LEU A 186 13.53 -4.71 12.64
N ASN A 187 13.02 -5.49 13.59
CA ASN A 187 11.62 -5.96 13.57
C ASN A 187 10.64 -4.78 13.54
N ARG A 188 10.90 -3.75 14.33
CA ARG A 188 10.10 -2.53 14.35
C ARG A 188 10.12 -1.82 12.99
N TYR A 189 11.29 -1.71 12.36
CA TYR A 189 11.43 -1.10 11.04
C TYR A 189 10.72 -1.91 9.94
N LEU A 190 10.90 -3.23 9.93
CA LEU A 190 10.24 -4.14 8.99
C LEU A 190 8.72 -4.14 9.13
N SER A 191 8.24 -3.83 10.34
CA SER A 191 6.81 -3.76 10.65
C SER A 191 6.18 -2.40 10.32
N ILE A 192 6.93 -1.42 9.79
CA ILE A 192 6.32 -0.16 9.30
C ILE A 192 5.40 -0.45 8.12
N GLY A 193 4.20 0.12 8.15
CA GLY A 193 3.20 -0.14 7.13
C GLY A 193 2.23 1.01 6.89
N ARG A 194 1.25 0.72 6.06
CA ARG A 194 0.15 1.62 5.70
C ARG A 194 -1.20 0.96 5.95
N LEU A 195 -2.24 1.78 6.01
CA LEU A 195 -3.60 1.36 6.27
C LEU A 195 -4.51 1.58 5.07
N ALA A 196 -5.48 0.68 4.93
CA ALA A 196 -6.69 0.86 4.16
C ALA A 196 -7.87 0.30 4.95
N SER A 197 -9.10 0.64 4.57
CA SER A 197 -10.30 0.09 5.17
C SER A 197 -11.36 -0.19 4.10
N ASP A 198 -12.33 -1.02 4.44
CA ASP A 198 -13.51 -1.24 3.62
C ASP A 198 -14.78 -0.70 4.27
N SER A 199 -15.89 -0.78 3.54
CA SER A 199 -17.19 -0.29 4.00
C SER A 199 -17.75 -1.05 5.23
N GLN A 200 -17.19 -2.21 5.57
CA GLN A 200 -17.57 -2.99 6.75
C GLN A 200 -16.76 -2.60 8.00
N GLY A 201 -15.82 -1.68 7.85
CA GLY A 201 -14.93 -1.24 8.93
C GLY A 201 -13.82 -2.24 9.25
N ARG A 202 -13.51 -3.17 8.34
CA ARG A 202 -12.30 -3.99 8.43
C ARG A 202 -11.09 -3.11 8.09
N VAL A 203 -10.01 -3.34 8.79
CA VAL A 203 -8.76 -2.60 8.62
C VAL A 203 -7.73 -3.52 7.97
N TYR A 204 -7.05 -3.01 6.96
CA TYR A 204 -6.01 -3.73 6.23
C TYR A 204 -4.68 -3.03 6.49
N TYR A 205 -3.69 -3.81 6.93
CA TYR A 205 -2.35 -3.35 7.23
C TYR A 205 -1.36 -3.91 6.21
N GLY A 206 -0.81 -3.05 5.37
CA GLY A 206 0.19 -3.42 4.38
C GLY A 206 1.61 -3.11 4.86
N TYR A 207 2.45 -4.13 5.00
CA TYR A 207 3.83 -4.00 5.45
C TYR A 207 4.73 -3.48 4.32
N THR A 208 5.33 -2.32 4.50
CA THR A 208 6.08 -1.62 3.44
C THR A 208 7.45 -2.25 3.14
N TYR A 209 8.13 -2.75 4.17
CA TYR A 209 9.54 -3.17 4.07
C TYR A 209 9.76 -4.67 4.24
N MET A 210 8.72 -5.43 4.48
CA MET A 210 8.85 -6.88 4.59
C MET A 210 9.35 -7.47 3.26
N PRO A 211 10.33 -8.40 3.32
CA PRO A 211 10.85 -9.03 2.11
C PRO A 211 9.80 -9.89 1.41
N GLU A 212 8.78 -10.32 2.13
CA GLU A 212 7.59 -11.00 1.60
C GLU A 212 6.40 -10.06 1.73
N PRO A 213 5.92 -9.47 0.61
CA PRO A 213 4.82 -8.53 0.65
C PRO A 213 3.58 -9.15 1.28
N LEU A 214 3.08 -8.47 2.28
CA LEU A 214 1.96 -8.93 3.08
C LEU A 214 1.01 -7.76 3.33
N VAL A 215 -0.28 -8.00 3.13
CA VAL A 215 -1.37 -7.18 3.68
C VAL A 215 -2.18 -8.06 4.60
N ARG A 216 -2.27 -7.69 5.88
CA ARG A 216 -3.06 -8.39 6.89
C ARG A 216 -4.37 -7.67 7.13
N GLN A 217 -5.47 -8.42 7.07
CA GLN A 217 -6.79 -7.93 7.42
C GLN A 217 -7.05 -8.09 8.92
N TYR A 218 -7.68 -7.08 9.50
CA TYR A 218 -8.24 -7.13 10.85
C TYR A 218 -9.72 -6.83 10.79
N ASP A 219 -10.50 -7.49 11.62
CA ASP A 219 -11.90 -7.14 11.78
C ASP A 219 -12.07 -5.81 12.53
N ARG A 220 -13.31 -5.30 12.62
CA ARG A 220 -13.62 -4.05 13.31
C ARG A 220 -13.25 -4.04 14.80
N PHE A 221 -13.00 -5.20 15.40
CA PHE A 221 -12.59 -5.32 16.80
C PHE A 221 -11.08 -5.43 16.98
N GLY A 222 -10.34 -5.67 15.90
CA GLY A 222 -8.88 -5.80 15.88
C GLY A 222 -8.40 -7.25 15.90
N TYR A 223 -9.27 -8.23 15.67
CA TYR A 223 -8.85 -9.62 15.50
C TYR A 223 -8.30 -9.83 14.09
N ALA A 224 -7.13 -10.47 14.01
CA ALA A 224 -6.51 -10.82 12.73
C ALA A 224 -7.38 -11.82 11.95
N GLY A 225 -7.59 -11.53 10.68
CA GLY A 225 -8.32 -12.35 9.74
C GLY A 225 -7.39 -12.93 8.67
N LEU A 226 -7.59 -12.55 7.41
CA LEU A 226 -6.85 -13.06 6.28
C LEU A 226 -5.49 -12.35 6.09
N ASP A 227 -4.52 -13.11 5.62
CA ASP A 227 -3.23 -12.63 5.14
C ASP A 227 -3.21 -12.73 3.61
N PHE A 228 -3.11 -11.58 2.95
CA PHE A 228 -2.87 -11.48 1.51
C PHE A 228 -1.35 -11.45 1.32
N GLN A 229 -0.77 -12.59 0.97
CA GLN A 229 0.68 -12.72 0.88
C GLN A 229 1.10 -13.06 -0.54
N PHE A 230 2.04 -12.32 -1.07
CA PHE A 230 2.66 -12.64 -2.35
C PHE A 230 3.89 -13.53 -2.13
N THR A 231 3.80 -14.74 -2.64
CA THR A 231 4.90 -15.73 -2.67
C THR A 231 5.40 -15.86 -4.11
N GLY A 232 6.66 -15.76 -4.34
CA GLY A 232 7.22 -15.78 -5.72
C GLY A 232 8.27 -14.72 -5.95
N LEU A 233 8.82 -14.21 -4.88
CA LEU A 233 9.78 -13.09 -4.86
C LEU A 233 11.15 -13.39 -5.43
N ASP A 234 11.44 -14.63 -5.80
CA ASP A 234 12.72 -14.96 -6.45
C ASP A 234 12.89 -14.24 -7.79
N ALA A 235 11.78 -13.78 -8.38
CA ALA A 235 11.76 -12.94 -9.57
C ALA A 235 11.97 -11.44 -9.29
N TYR A 236 11.91 -10.99 -8.00
CA TYR A 236 12.03 -9.58 -7.65
C TYR A 236 13.39 -9.27 -7.02
N PRO A 237 14.28 -8.59 -7.76
CA PRO A 237 15.63 -8.27 -7.27
C PRO A 237 15.65 -7.47 -5.96
N GLU A 238 14.69 -6.56 -5.78
CA GLU A 238 14.56 -5.72 -4.60
C GLU A 238 14.33 -6.53 -3.33
N ALA A 239 13.51 -7.58 -3.40
CA ALA A 239 13.25 -8.47 -2.28
C ALA A 239 14.50 -9.28 -1.91
N GLN A 240 15.24 -9.76 -2.90
CA GLN A 240 16.51 -10.47 -2.65
C GLN A 240 17.55 -9.55 -2.00
N VAL A 241 17.66 -8.29 -2.48
CA VAL A 241 18.55 -7.30 -1.87
C VAL A 241 18.14 -7.03 -0.42
N THR A 242 16.84 -6.88 -0.16
CA THR A 242 16.34 -6.62 1.21
C THR A 242 16.64 -7.81 2.14
N ARG A 243 16.37 -9.05 1.71
CA ARG A 243 16.72 -10.26 2.49
C ARG A 243 18.21 -10.33 2.82
N LYS A 244 19.08 -10.09 1.82
CA LYS A 244 20.52 -10.05 2.01
C LYS A 244 20.94 -8.99 3.02
N THR A 245 20.37 -7.79 2.89
CA THR A 245 20.65 -6.67 3.81
C THR A 245 20.21 -6.98 5.23
N ILE A 246 19.07 -7.63 5.45
CA ILE A 246 18.62 -8.08 6.77
C ILE A 246 19.63 -9.04 7.38
N VAL A 247 20.06 -10.06 6.65
CA VAL A 247 21.07 -11.05 7.11
C VAL A 247 22.40 -10.38 7.44
N GLU A 248 22.83 -9.38 6.66
CA GLU A 248 24.03 -8.61 6.93
C GLU A 248 23.89 -7.76 8.20
N MET A 249 22.75 -7.11 8.38
CA MET A 249 22.45 -6.31 9.57
C MET A 249 22.39 -7.16 10.86
N GLU A 250 21.91 -8.40 10.78
CA GLU A 250 21.88 -9.33 11.91
C GLU A 250 23.28 -9.74 12.37
N LYS A 251 24.20 -9.92 11.43
CA LYS A 251 25.61 -10.26 11.75
C LYS A 251 26.38 -9.12 12.40
N GLU A 252 25.94 -7.89 12.16
CA GLU A 252 26.57 -6.69 12.70
C GLU A 252 25.94 -6.29 14.04
N GLU A 253 26.32 -6.96 15.15
CA GLU A 253 25.79 -6.70 16.51
C GLU A 253 25.85 -5.25 16.99
N LYS A 254 26.61 -4.39 16.35
CA LYS A 254 26.88 -3.00 16.78
C LYS A 254 26.80 -1.96 15.67
N ARG A 255 26.01 -2.19 14.64
CA ARG A 255 25.85 -1.16 13.61
C ARG A 255 25.23 0.11 14.19
N LYS A 256 26.05 1.14 14.38
CA LYS A 256 25.63 2.48 14.78
C LYS A 256 25.23 3.29 13.55
N GLY A 257 24.13 2.95 12.91
CA GLY A 257 23.64 3.70 11.77
C GLY A 257 22.15 3.52 11.55
N PRO A 258 21.49 4.46 10.87
CA PRO A 258 20.06 4.32 10.57
C PRO A 258 19.83 3.09 9.70
N ILE A 259 18.74 2.36 9.98
CA ILE A 259 18.24 1.29 9.12
C ILE A 259 17.72 1.95 7.86
N SER A 260 18.18 1.47 6.70
CA SER A 260 17.71 1.92 5.40
C SER A 260 17.47 0.71 4.51
N LEU A 261 16.21 0.37 4.30
CA LEU A 261 15.77 -0.68 3.39
C LEU A 261 14.94 -0.06 2.27
N ARG A 262 14.92 -0.71 1.10
CA ARG A 262 14.02 -0.34 0.02
C ARG A 262 12.60 -0.77 0.36
N GLN A 263 11.64 0.02 -0.04
CA GLN A 263 10.24 -0.37 0.02
C GLN A 263 10.00 -1.53 -0.95
N ILE A 264 9.30 -2.55 -0.50
CA ILE A 264 8.87 -3.68 -1.32
C ILE A 264 7.41 -3.48 -1.72
N LEU A 265 6.52 -3.37 -0.75
CA LEU A 265 5.13 -2.96 -0.99
C LEU A 265 5.08 -1.43 -1.08
N THR A 266 5.02 -0.89 -2.30
CA THR A 266 5.04 0.57 -2.52
C THR A 266 3.68 1.20 -2.34
N ALA A 267 2.61 0.47 -2.66
CA ALA A 267 1.23 0.88 -2.46
C ALA A 267 0.31 -0.33 -2.33
N PHE A 268 -0.85 -0.14 -1.72
CA PHE A 268 -1.97 -1.04 -1.86
C PHE A 268 -3.30 -0.29 -1.74
N GLY A 269 -4.34 -0.89 -2.29
CA GLY A 269 -5.71 -0.41 -2.19
C GLY A 269 -6.66 -1.57 -1.96
N VAL A 270 -7.79 -1.29 -1.32
CA VAL A 270 -8.83 -2.27 -1.03
C VAL A 270 -10.10 -1.85 -1.73
N ASP A 271 -10.77 -2.80 -2.39
CA ASP A 271 -12.12 -2.55 -2.90
C ASP A 271 -13.07 -2.36 -1.70
N PRO A 272 -13.69 -1.18 -1.55
CA PRO A 272 -14.49 -0.89 -0.38
C PRO A 272 -15.75 -1.74 -0.26
N VAL A 273 -16.20 -2.36 -1.35
CA VAL A 273 -17.45 -3.13 -1.41
C VAL A 273 -17.21 -4.61 -1.17
N ASN A 274 -16.29 -5.21 -1.92
CA ASN A 274 -16.06 -6.66 -1.87
C ASN A 274 -14.85 -7.07 -1.01
N GLY A 275 -13.90 -6.17 -0.75
CA GLY A 275 -12.71 -6.44 0.05
C GLY A 275 -11.56 -7.09 -0.73
N ASP A 276 -11.59 -7.05 -2.07
CA ASP A 276 -10.45 -7.43 -2.89
C ASP A 276 -9.27 -6.49 -2.63
N VAL A 277 -8.05 -7.04 -2.70
CA VAL A 277 -6.82 -6.30 -2.41
C VAL A 277 -5.98 -6.17 -3.67
N TRP A 278 -5.55 -4.95 -3.95
CA TRP A 278 -4.61 -4.60 -5.02
C TRP A 278 -3.30 -4.15 -4.41
N MET A 279 -2.24 -4.91 -4.62
CA MET A 279 -0.89 -4.60 -4.13
C MET A 279 -0.03 -4.11 -5.28
N ALA A 280 0.80 -3.11 -5.03
CA ALA A 280 1.84 -2.69 -5.96
C ALA A 280 3.23 -2.95 -5.39
N LEU A 281 4.05 -3.65 -6.18
CA LEU A 281 5.48 -3.82 -6.00
C LEU A 281 6.15 -3.00 -7.10
N HIS A 282 6.40 -1.71 -6.83
CA HIS A 282 6.85 -0.74 -7.83
C HIS A 282 5.89 -0.63 -9.03
N ASN A 283 6.26 -1.19 -10.19
CA ASN A 283 5.42 -1.19 -11.39
C ASN A 283 4.64 -2.48 -11.61
N THR A 284 4.71 -3.42 -10.70
CA THR A 284 3.92 -4.66 -10.72
C THR A 284 2.70 -4.51 -9.83
N LEU A 285 1.52 -4.70 -10.40
CA LEU A 285 0.24 -4.65 -9.72
C LEU A 285 -0.32 -6.06 -9.58
N ILE A 286 -0.63 -6.48 -8.37
CA ILE A 286 -1.09 -7.83 -8.04
C ILE A 286 -2.50 -7.73 -7.46
N HIS A 287 -3.42 -8.53 -7.99
CA HIS A 287 -4.80 -8.62 -7.54
C HIS A 287 -5.03 -9.89 -6.71
N PHE A 288 -5.61 -9.71 -5.55
CA PHE A 288 -6.14 -10.78 -4.69
C PHE A 288 -7.64 -10.60 -4.52
N ASP A 289 -8.37 -11.72 -4.56
CA ASP A 289 -9.79 -11.69 -4.18
C ASP A 289 -9.97 -11.59 -2.66
N LYS A 290 -11.20 -11.42 -2.22
CA LYS A 290 -11.56 -11.29 -0.81
C LYS A 290 -11.24 -12.52 0.05
N GLU A 291 -10.98 -13.68 -0.53
CA GLU A 291 -10.52 -14.91 0.12
C GLU A 291 -8.98 -15.03 0.16
N ALA A 292 -8.25 -13.98 -0.22
CA ALA A 292 -6.81 -13.91 -0.32
C ALA A 292 -6.18 -14.83 -1.40
N ASN A 293 -6.94 -15.25 -2.42
CA ASN A 293 -6.38 -15.95 -3.56
C ASN A 293 -5.81 -14.94 -4.57
N ARG A 294 -4.56 -15.12 -4.98
CA ARG A 294 -3.98 -14.35 -6.08
C ARG A 294 -4.71 -14.67 -7.40
N ARG A 295 -5.22 -13.65 -8.08
CA ARG A 295 -5.99 -13.77 -9.30
C ARG A 295 -5.21 -13.39 -10.55
N SER A 296 -4.43 -12.30 -10.46
CA SER A 296 -3.71 -11.78 -11.62
C SER A 296 -2.53 -10.91 -11.21
N GLU A 297 -1.64 -10.69 -12.18
CA GLU A 297 -0.45 -9.86 -12.06
C GLU A 297 -0.29 -9.03 -13.34
N TYR A 298 -0.03 -7.74 -13.19
CA TYR A 298 0.06 -6.78 -14.29
C TYR A 298 1.29 -5.91 -14.17
N GLN A 299 1.92 -5.60 -15.30
CA GLN A 299 2.90 -4.52 -15.38
C GLN A 299 2.18 -3.24 -15.80
N ILE A 300 2.29 -2.16 -15.00
CA ILE A 300 1.56 -0.91 -15.23
C ILE A 300 2.40 0.12 -15.98
N TYR A 301 1.75 0.77 -16.95
CA TYR A 301 2.38 1.74 -17.84
C TYR A 301 1.51 2.99 -18.04
N THR A 302 2.16 4.11 -18.31
CA THR A 302 1.48 5.32 -18.79
C THR A 302 0.85 5.08 -20.17
N PRO A 303 -0.04 5.96 -20.66
CA PRO A 303 -0.59 5.86 -22.03
C PRO A 303 0.46 5.86 -23.14
N LYS A 304 1.67 6.38 -22.85
CA LYS A 304 2.81 6.42 -23.79
C LYS A 304 3.77 5.26 -23.63
N GLY A 305 3.44 4.25 -22.82
CA GLY A 305 4.24 3.06 -22.62
C GLY A 305 5.43 3.23 -21.66
N ALA A 306 5.54 4.33 -20.93
CA ALA A 306 6.55 4.45 -19.87
C ALA A 306 6.09 3.69 -18.62
N ARG A 307 7.01 2.98 -17.95
CA ARG A 307 6.74 2.29 -16.67
C ARG A 307 6.24 3.28 -15.63
N LEU A 308 5.29 2.82 -14.83
CA LEU A 308 4.64 3.62 -13.81
C LEU A 308 4.86 2.96 -12.45
N GLU A 309 5.55 3.64 -11.52
CA GLU A 309 5.77 3.12 -10.17
C GLU A 309 4.69 3.65 -9.24
N ALA A 310 3.86 2.74 -8.72
CA ALA A 310 2.76 3.11 -7.87
C ALA A 310 3.23 3.49 -6.46
N ASN A 311 2.74 4.61 -5.93
CA ASN A 311 2.95 5.02 -4.54
C ASN A 311 1.64 5.17 -3.74
N THR A 312 0.50 5.17 -4.43
CA THR A 312 -0.84 5.11 -3.81
C THR A 312 -1.84 4.52 -4.80
N ILE A 313 -2.84 3.80 -4.30
CA ILE A 313 -3.90 3.16 -5.10
C ILE A 313 -5.25 3.48 -4.45
N LEU A 314 -6.18 3.99 -5.24
CA LEU A 314 -7.60 4.06 -4.91
C LEU A 314 -8.36 3.10 -5.81
N VAL A 315 -9.10 2.18 -5.20
CA VAL A 315 -9.93 1.21 -5.90
C VAL A 315 -11.36 1.72 -5.96
N GLU A 316 -11.88 1.90 -7.16
CA GLU A 316 -13.28 2.25 -7.41
C GLU A 316 -13.99 1.11 -8.15
N GLU A 317 -15.29 1.18 -8.30
CA GLU A 317 -16.10 0.12 -8.88
C GLU A 317 -15.62 -0.28 -10.29
N GLU A 318 -15.38 0.72 -11.16
CA GLU A 318 -15.06 0.52 -12.58
C GLU A 318 -13.60 0.80 -12.95
N ARG A 319 -12.81 1.36 -12.01
CA ARG A 319 -11.45 1.80 -12.30
C ARG A 319 -10.53 1.76 -11.09
N LEU A 320 -9.24 1.78 -11.37
CA LEU A 320 -8.19 2.05 -10.40
C LEU A 320 -7.63 3.45 -10.67
N LEU A 321 -7.46 4.24 -9.62
CA LEU A 321 -6.67 5.45 -9.67
C LEU A 321 -5.33 5.18 -9.00
N ILE A 322 -4.26 5.24 -9.78
CA ILE A 322 -2.91 4.95 -9.31
C ILE A 322 -2.08 6.21 -9.34
N GLY A 323 -1.60 6.60 -8.17
CA GLY A 323 -0.65 7.70 -8.04
C GLY A 323 0.77 7.22 -8.25
N ALA A 324 1.56 8.02 -8.95
CA ALA A 324 2.98 7.82 -9.20
C ALA A 324 3.70 9.16 -9.03
N ASP A 325 4.49 9.29 -7.96
CA ASP A 325 5.25 10.50 -7.70
C ASP A 325 6.55 10.49 -8.55
N PRO A 326 6.93 11.55 -9.25
CA PRO A 326 6.25 12.87 -9.38
C PRO A 326 5.27 12.96 -10.56
N LEU A 327 4.89 11.88 -11.20
CA LEU A 327 4.17 11.88 -12.47
C LEU A 327 2.69 12.27 -12.33
N GLY A 328 2.10 12.12 -11.15
CA GLY A 328 0.71 12.40 -10.84
C GLY A 328 -0.18 11.16 -10.80
N VAL A 329 -1.48 11.33 -11.01
CA VAL A 329 -2.48 10.27 -10.91
C VAL A 329 -2.92 9.81 -12.29
N TYR A 330 -2.99 8.51 -12.48
CA TYR A 330 -3.43 7.86 -13.71
C TYR A 330 -4.64 6.98 -13.49
N GLU A 331 -5.56 7.00 -14.44
CA GLU A 331 -6.72 6.14 -14.47
C GLU A 331 -6.41 4.85 -15.24
N PHE A 332 -6.76 3.71 -14.63
CA PHE A 332 -6.70 2.39 -15.25
C PHE A 332 -8.09 1.75 -15.26
N PRO A 333 -8.44 0.98 -16.30
CA PRO A 333 -9.62 0.13 -16.23
C PRO A 333 -9.43 -0.95 -15.17
N ARG A 334 -10.48 -1.42 -14.56
CA ARG A 334 -10.42 -2.60 -13.68
C ARG A 334 -10.42 -3.87 -14.54
N PRO A 335 -9.31 -4.62 -14.59
CA PRO A 335 -9.23 -5.80 -15.45
C PRO A 335 -10.04 -6.99 -14.92
N ASP A 336 -10.34 -7.03 -13.61
CA ASP A 336 -11.19 -8.04 -12.96
C ASP A 336 -12.69 -7.85 -13.28
N ARG A 337 -13.08 -6.70 -13.84
CA ARG A 337 -14.45 -6.36 -14.26
C ARG A 337 -14.65 -6.46 -15.77
N LYS A 338 -13.82 -7.27 -16.46
CA LYS A 338 -14.04 -7.51 -17.91
C LYS A 338 -15.42 -8.13 -18.12
N HIS A 339 -16.27 -7.42 -18.82
CA HIS A 339 -17.62 -7.80 -19.25
C HIS A 339 -17.59 -8.86 -20.34
#